data_c40036f469cf98ef2363ed9583519caa
#
_entry.id   c40036f469cf98ef2363ed9583519caa
#
_cell.length_a   1.000
_cell.length_b   1.000
_cell.length_c   1.000
_cell.angle_alpha   90.00
_cell.angle_beta   90.00
_cell.angle_gamma   90.00
#
_symmetry.space_group_name_H-M   'P 1'
#
loop_
_entity.id
_entity.type
_entity.pdbx_description
1 polymer ?
#
loop_
_entity_poly.entity_id
_entity_poly.type
_entity_poly.pdbx_seq_one_letter_code
_entity_poly.pdbx_strand_id
1 'polypeptide(L)'
;FNVGDEYLGKVKKYGYWRDTHLRIVGESVRSIQTRFILDWNQASKHQLILYDSAYYQAEPQGNVGMQIVSSGPDSDWEQIPDESLADAVKIAVLSGIDVRIMIPSKPDHPFVYWATYSYIGNMLEAGAKVYIYQNGFLHAKTIMVDGKIASVGTANIDVRSCRLNFE
;
A
#
# COMPACT_ATOMS: atom_id res chain seq x y z
N PHE A 1 4.87 -3.76 -11.05
CA PHE A 1 6.18 -4.38 -10.82
C PHE A 1 7.23 -3.34 -10.67
N ASN A 2 8.01 -3.41 -9.61
CA ASN A 2 9.28 -2.74 -9.56
C ASN A 2 10.33 -3.58 -10.29
N VAL A 3 11.26 -2.93 -10.98
CA VAL A 3 12.30 -3.60 -11.78
C VAL A 3 13.66 -3.25 -11.23
N GLY A 4 14.38 -4.27 -10.75
CA GLY A 4 15.72 -4.13 -10.18
C GLY A 4 16.23 -5.47 -9.67
N ASP A 5 17.53 -5.59 -9.46
CA ASP A 5 18.16 -6.82 -9.00
C ASP A 5 17.79 -7.17 -7.54
N GLU A 6 17.44 -6.16 -6.73
CA GLU A 6 16.93 -6.32 -5.37
C GLU A 6 15.63 -7.12 -5.35
N TYR A 7 14.69 -6.84 -6.26
CA TYR A 7 13.39 -7.52 -6.35
C TYR A 7 13.51 -8.97 -6.80
N LEU A 8 14.62 -9.30 -7.47
CA LEU A 8 14.95 -10.65 -7.90
C LEU A 8 15.76 -11.43 -6.84
N GLY A 9 15.98 -10.84 -5.66
CA GLY A 9 16.76 -11.44 -4.59
C GLY A 9 18.27 -11.54 -4.88
N LYS A 10 18.77 -10.82 -5.89
CA LYS A 10 20.18 -10.86 -6.29
C LYS A 10 21.09 -9.96 -5.43
N VAL A 11 20.50 -9.00 -4.72
CA VAL A 11 21.25 -8.10 -3.83
C VAL A 11 21.41 -8.73 -2.46
N LYS A 12 22.62 -9.16 -2.11
CA LYS A 12 22.94 -9.86 -0.84
C LYS A 12 22.50 -9.11 0.42
N LYS A 13 22.50 -7.77 0.40
CA LYS A 13 22.08 -6.93 1.53
C LYS A 13 20.62 -7.24 1.95
N TYR A 14 19.74 -7.42 0.99
CA TYR A 14 18.31 -7.63 1.25
C TYR A 14 17.97 -9.13 1.33
N GLY A 15 18.68 -9.99 0.60
CA GLY A 15 18.37 -11.41 0.50
C GLY A 15 17.09 -11.66 -0.29
N TYR A 16 16.23 -12.56 0.20
CA TYR A 16 14.94 -12.82 -0.41
C TYR A 16 14.04 -11.59 -0.29
N TRP A 17 13.48 -11.14 -1.42
CA TRP A 17 12.57 -10.00 -1.48
C TRP A 17 11.12 -10.49 -1.43
N ARG A 18 10.41 -10.17 -0.36
CA ARG A 18 9.01 -10.53 -0.16
C ARG A 18 8.09 -9.36 -0.48
N ASP A 19 7.33 -9.50 -1.56
CA ASP A 19 6.32 -8.52 -1.96
C ASP A 19 4.97 -9.19 -2.24
N THR A 20 3.93 -8.40 -2.47
CA THR A 20 2.59 -8.88 -2.80
C THR A 20 2.09 -8.13 -4.04
N HIS A 21 1.65 -8.89 -5.03
CA HIS A 21 1.08 -8.37 -6.26
C HIS A 21 -0.36 -8.83 -6.41
N LEU A 22 -1.20 -7.95 -6.95
CA LEU A 22 -2.54 -8.27 -7.37
C LEU A 22 -2.60 -8.37 -8.91
N ARG A 23 -3.22 -9.43 -9.40
CA ARG A 23 -3.73 -9.50 -10.77
C ARG A 23 -5.22 -9.23 -10.72
N ILE A 24 -5.65 -8.14 -11.35
CA ILE A 24 -7.05 -7.71 -11.37
C ILE A 24 -7.61 -7.97 -12.76
N VAL A 25 -8.79 -8.57 -12.81
CA VAL A 25 -9.60 -8.77 -14.02
C VAL A 25 -11.05 -8.38 -13.73
N GLY A 26 -11.78 -7.94 -14.74
CA GLY A 26 -13.17 -7.50 -14.56
C GLY A 26 -13.31 -5.98 -14.45
N GLU A 27 -14.48 -5.54 -14.01
CA GLU A 27 -14.88 -4.13 -14.10
C GLU A 27 -14.00 -3.17 -13.26
N SER A 28 -13.41 -3.62 -12.17
CA SER A 28 -12.53 -2.80 -11.33
C SER A 28 -11.29 -2.28 -12.07
N VAL A 29 -10.91 -2.91 -13.18
CA VAL A 29 -9.82 -2.44 -14.06
C VAL A 29 -10.11 -1.05 -14.61
N ARG A 30 -11.40 -0.69 -14.80
CA ARG A 30 -11.79 0.64 -15.30
C ARG A 30 -11.33 1.78 -14.40
N SER A 31 -11.39 1.59 -13.08
CA SER A 31 -10.93 2.60 -12.11
C SER A 31 -9.41 2.79 -12.21
N ILE A 32 -8.65 1.70 -12.37
CA ILE A 32 -7.19 1.77 -12.56
C ILE A 32 -6.85 2.45 -13.88
N GLN A 33 -7.59 2.13 -14.95
CA GLN A 33 -7.41 2.77 -16.26
C GLN A 33 -7.67 4.28 -16.20
N THR A 34 -8.72 4.68 -15.47
CA THR A 34 -9.01 6.10 -15.25
C THR A 34 -7.85 6.79 -14.56
N ARG A 35 -7.34 6.21 -13.48
CA ARG A 35 -6.21 6.79 -12.74
C ARG A 35 -4.97 6.90 -13.64
N PHE A 36 -4.65 5.84 -14.39
CA PHE A 36 -3.53 5.86 -15.34
C PHE A 36 -3.66 7.01 -16.36
N ILE A 37 -4.84 7.20 -16.94
CA ILE A 37 -5.06 8.27 -17.93
C ILE A 37 -4.90 9.66 -17.29
N LEU A 38 -5.39 9.85 -16.09
CA LEU A 38 -5.23 11.11 -15.36
C LEU A 38 -3.75 11.41 -15.11
N ASP A 39 -3.01 10.43 -14.60
CA ASP A 39 -1.57 10.58 -14.32
C ASP A 39 -0.76 10.81 -15.60
N TRP A 40 -1.08 10.06 -16.66
CA TRP A 40 -0.47 10.27 -17.98
C TRP A 40 -0.70 11.68 -18.50
N ASN A 41 -1.94 12.16 -18.46
CA ASN A 41 -2.30 13.47 -18.94
C ASN A 41 -1.66 14.60 -18.12
N GLN A 42 -1.48 14.39 -16.83
CA GLN A 42 -0.76 15.34 -15.98
C GLN A 42 0.74 15.38 -16.30
N ALA A 43 1.34 14.22 -16.52
CA ALA A 43 2.77 14.08 -16.81
C ALA A 43 3.12 14.47 -18.27
N SER A 44 2.21 14.22 -19.21
CA SER A 44 2.43 14.44 -20.64
C SER A 44 2.15 15.88 -21.03
N LYS A 45 3.13 16.54 -21.67
CA LYS A 45 2.94 17.91 -22.18
C LYS A 45 2.28 17.97 -23.57
N HIS A 46 2.33 16.88 -24.36
CA HIS A 46 2.00 16.90 -25.77
C HIS A 46 1.22 15.69 -26.28
N GLN A 47 1.01 14.68 -25.44
CA GLN A 47 0.36 13.43 -25.83
C GLN A 47 -0.79 13.11 -24.88
N LEU A 48 -1.80 13.96 -24.87
CA LEU A 48 -2.98 13.76 -24.06
C LEU A 48 -3.78 12.58 -24.57
N ILE A 49 -4.19 11.70 -23.66
CA ILE A 49 -5.16 10.64 -23.96
C ILE A 49 -6.55 11.22 -23.68
N LEU A 50 -7.34 11.36 -24.75
CA LEU A 50 -8.73 11.75 -24.65
C LEU A 50 -9.59 10.55 -24.26
N TYR A 51 -10.78 10.83 -23.72
CA TYR A 51 -11.72 9.78 -23.40
C TYR A 51 -12.11 9.01 -24.67
N ASP A 52 -11.93 7.68 -24.62
CA ASP A 52 -12.44 6.73 -25.59
C ASP A 52 -12.98 5.51 -24.85
N SER A 53 -14.21 5.14 -25.13
CA SER A 53 -14.87 3.99 -24.50
C SER A 53 -14.13 2.67 -24.73
N ALA A 54 -13.32 2.57 -25.79
CA ALA A 54 -12.48 1.42 -26.06
C ALA A 54 -11.46 1.13 -24.95
N TYR A 55 -11.00 2.16 -24.23
CA TYR A 55 -10.08 2.00 -23.11
C TYR A 55 -10.73 1.43 -21.84
N TYR A 56 -12.06 1.43 -21.78
CA TYR A 56 -12.81 1.03 -20.60
C TYR A 56 -13.59 -0.27 -20.78
N GLN A 57 -13.29 -1.01 -21.83
CA GLN A 57 -13.94 -2.31 -22.08
C GLN A 57 -13.38 -3.34 -21.11
N ALA A 58 -14.21 -3.78 -20.18
CA ALA A 58 -13.90 -4.85 -19.24
C ALA A 58 -15.19 -5.63 -18.96
N GLU A 59 -15.11 -6.94 -19.14
CA GLU A 59 -16.23 -7.83 -18.87
C GLU A 59 -16.26 -8.18 -17.38
N PRO A 60 -17.44 -8.23 -16.74
CA PRO A 60 -17.58 -8.68 -15.35
C PRO A 60 -16.99 -10.07 -15.18
N GLN A 61 -16.13 -10.25 -14.17
CA GLN A 61 -15.55 -11.55 -13.86
C GLN A 61 -15.49 -11.77 -12.36
N GLY A 62 -15.86 -12.99 -11.93
CA GLY A 62 -15.83 -13.37 -10.52
C GLY A 62 -16.95 -12.72 -9.70
N ASN A 63 -16.83 -12.87 -8.38
CA ASN A 63 -17.81 -12.41 -7.40
C ASN A 63 -17.18 -11.66 -6.21
N VAL A 64 -15.94 -11.21 -6.36
CA VAL A 64 -15.23 -10.44 -5.32
C VAL A 64 -15.53 -8.96 -5.51
N GLY A 65 -16.09 -8.32 -4.49
CA GLY A 65 -16.20 -6.86 -4.45
C GLY A 65 -14.82 -6.22 -4.32
N MET A 66 -14.54 -5.21 -5.15
CA MET A 66 -13.27 -4.49 -5.12
C MET A 66 -13.49 -2.99 -5.21
N GLN A 67 -12.75 -2.25 -4.42
CA GLN A 67 -12.66 -0.80 -4.48
C GLN A 67 -11.20 -0.40 -4.71
N ILE A 68 -11.00 0.50 -5.65
CA ILE A 68 -9.70 1.16 -5.85
C ILE A 68 -9.74 2.48 -5.09
N VAL A 69 -8.79 2.67 -4.20
CA VAL A 69 -8.60 3.91 -3.44
C VAL A 69 -7.26 4.50 -3.85
N SER A 70 -7.26 5.74 -4.26
CA SER A 70 -6.03 6.49 -4.54
C SER A 70 -6.03 7.77 -3.71
N SER A 71 -4.87 8.16 -3.22
CA SER A 71 -4.63 9.35 -2.43
C SER A 71 -3.40 10.08 -2.96
N GLY A 72 -3.33 11.38 -2.77
CA GLY A 72 -2.18 12.18 -3.18
C GLY A 72 -2.26 13.61 -2.66
N PRO A 73 -1.15 14.34 -2.70
CA PRO A 73 -1.04 15.71 -2.16
C PRO A 73 -1.88 16.75 -2.93
N ASP A 74 -2.45 16.36 -4.07
CA ASP A 74 -3.38 17.17 -4.87
C ASP A 74 -4.86 16.95 -4.52
N SER A 75 -5.13 16.06 -3.57
CA SER A 75 -6.49 15.76 -3.12
C SER A 75 -6.90 16.73 -2.00
N ASP A 76 -8.09 17.32 -2.10
CA ASP A 76 -8.67 18.16 -1.03
C ASP A 76 -8.99 17.34 0.24
N TRP A 77 -9.01 16.02 0.12
CA TRP A 77 -9.29 15.06 1.19
C TRP A 77 -8.19 14.03 1.27
N GLU A 78 -7.52 13.96 2.42
CA GLU A 78 -6.61 12.85 2.74
C GLU A 78 -7.44 11.57 2.87
N GLN A 79 -7.36 10.70 1.85
CA GLN A 79 -8.09 9.42 1.86
C GLN A 79 -7.38 8.35 2.72
N ILE A 80 -6.08 8.53 2.94
CA ILE A 80 -5.26 7.67 3.80
C ILE A 80 -4.50 8.59 4.79
N PRO A 81 -5.16 9.12 5.82
CA PRO A 81 -4.51 10.00 6.78
C PRO A 81 -3.59 9.20 7.71
N ASP A 82 -2.39 9.71 7.89
CA ASP A 82 -1.30 9.13 8.69
C ASP A 82 -1.71 8.85 10.15
N GLU A 83 -2.26 9.86 10.81
CA GLU A 83 -2.67 9.76 12.21
C GLU A 83 -3.88 8.83 12.41
N SER A 84 -4.79 8.79 11.44
CA SER A 84 -6.01 8.00 11.59
C SER A 84 -5.78 6.49 11.49
N LEU A 85 -4.80 6.02 10.72
CA LEU A 85 -4.49 4.60 10.66
C LEU A 85 -3.89 4.12 12.00
N ALA A 86 -2.96 4.87 12.58
CA ALA A 86 -2.38 4.56 13.87
C ALA A 86 -3.45 4.59 14.98
N ASP A 87 -4.33 5.58 14.96
CA ASP A 87 -5.40 5.70 15.94
C ASP A 87 -6.48 4.63 15.74
N ALA A 88 -6.83 4.28 14.51
CA ALA A 88 -7.74 3.18 14.23
C ALA A 88 -7.18 1.83 14.73
N VAL A 89 -5.88 1.59 14.55
CA VAL A 89 -5.21 0.40 15.10
C VAL A 89 -5.25 0.41 16.63
N LYS A 90 -4.94 1.54 17.29
CA LYS A 90 -5.04 1.67 18.74
C LYS A 90 -6.45 1.41 19.25
N ILE A 91 -7.46 2.02 18.62
CA ILE A 91 -8.86 1.82 18.98
C ILE A 91 -9.23 0.33 18.83
N ALA A 92 -8.82 -0.31 17.76
CA ALA A 92 -9.07 -1.73 17.55
C ALA A 92 -8.47 -2.58 18.67
N VAL A 93 -7.20 -2.34 19.03
CA VAL A 93 -6.52 -3.05 20.11
C VAL A 93 -7.20 -2.82 21.46
N LEU A 94 -7.51 -1.58 21.79
CA LEU A 94 -8.19 -1.22 23.05
C LEU A 94 -9.62 -1.78 23.12
N SER A 95 -10.22 -2.05 21.95
CA SER A 95 -11.52 -2.73 21.85
C SER A 95 -11.42 -4.26 21.95
N GLY A 96 -10.23 -4.82 22.19
CA GLY A 96 -9.99 -6.25 22.36
C GLY A 96 -9.77 -7.04 21.08
N ILE A 97 -9.55 -6.36 19.95
CA ILE A 97 -9.23 -7.02 18.67
C ILE A 97 -7.76 -7.48 18.70
N ASP A 98 -7.50 -8.71 18.23
CA ASP A 98 -6.12 -9.24 18.09
C ASP A 98 -5.45 -8.61 16.86
N VAL A 99 -4.75 -7.52 17.06
CA VAL A 99 -4.01 -6.82 16.00
C VAL A 99 -2.57 -7.33 15.94
N ARG A 100 -2.17 -7.77 14.77
CA ARG A 100 -0.83 -8.32 14.49
C ARG A 100 -0.17 -7.53 13.38
N ILE A 101 1.00 -6.98 13.65
CA ILE A 101 1.77 -6.14 12.73
C ILE A 101 3.07 -6.86 12.40
N MET A 102 3.41 -6.94 11.11
CA MET A 102 4.68 -7.50 10.66
C MET A 102 5.50 -6.41 9.99
N ILE A 103 6.73 -6.23 10.44
CA ILE A 103 7.67 -5.24 9.93
C ILE A 103 8.94 -5.91 9.39
N PRO A 104 9.68 -5.27 8.46
CA PRO A 104 10.93 -5.80 7.96
C PRO A 104 12.02 -5.76 9.04
N SER A 105 12.91 -6.77 9.05
CA SER A 105 14.11 -6.79 9.90
C SER A 105 15.24 -5.88 9.40
N LYS A 106 15.22 -5.56 8.10
CA LYS A 106 16.26 -4.75 7.46
C LYS A 106 15.65 -3.45 6.97
N PRO A 107 16.27 -2.30 7.24
CA PRO A 107 15.80 -1.03 6.69
C PRO A 107 16.08 -0.94 5.19
N ASP A 108 15.14 -0.41 4.45
CA ASP A 108 15.36 0.06 3.09
C ASP A 108 16.20 1.35 3.15
N HIS A 109 15.72 2.32 3.91
CA HIS A 109 16.41 3.58 4.16
C HIS A 109 16.47 3.87 5.67
N PRO A 110 17.62 4.35 6.22
CA PRO A 110 17.77 4.57 7.67
C PRO A 110 16.69 5.47 8.29
N PHE A 111 16.31 6.55 7.61
CA PHE A 111 15.30 7.48 8.14
C PHE A 111 13.89 6.88 8.18
N VAL A 112 13.51 6.09 7.17
CA VAL A 112 12.22 5.39 7.14
C VAL A 112 12.14 4.38 8.28
N TYR A 113 13.22 3.69 8.57
CA TYR A 113 13.32 2.75 9.67
C TYR A 113 13.01 3.40 11.03
N TRP A 114 13.63 4.54 11.34
CA TRP A 114 13.38 5.26 12.59
C TRP A 114 11.94 5.77 12.69
N ALA A 115 11.38 6.29 11.61
CA ALA A 115 9.98 6.71 11.58
C ALA A 115 9.03 5.54 11.85
N THR A 116 9.20 4.41 11.18
CA THR A 116 8.38 3.20 11.40
C THR A 116 8.45 2.74 12.86
N TYR A 117 9.64 2.71 13.47
CA TYR A 117 9.78 2.29 14.87
C TYR A 117 9.11 3.23 15.86
N SER A 118 9.06 4.52 15.59
CA SER A 118 8.31 5.47 16.42
C SER A 118 6.81 5.17 16.43
N TYR A 119 6.21 4.89 15.27
CA TYR A 119 4.80 4.49 15.19
C TYR A 119 4.53 3.15 15.86
N ILE A 120 5.42 2.18 15.63
CA ILE A 120 5.29 0.84 16.22
C ILE A 120 5.36 0.88 17.74
N GLY A 121 6.16 1.76 18.34
CA GLY A 121 6.22 1.97 19.80
C GLY A 121 4.84 2.25 20.39
N ASN A 122 4.12 3.21 19.80
CA ASN A 122 2.76 3.57 20.21
C ASN A 122 1.76 2.42 20.07
N MET A 123 1.91 1.59 19.03
CA MET A 123 1.03 0.44 18.82
C MET A 123 1.31 -0.71 19.81
N LEU A 124 2.58 -0.92 20.15
CA LEU A 124 2.98 -1.88 21.19
C LEU A 124 2.44 -1.48 22.56
N GLU A 125 2.54 -0.20 22.92
CA GLU A 125 2.00 0.34 24.17
C GLU A 125 0.48 0.16 24.26
N ALA A 126 -0.22 0.26 23.13
CA ALA A 126 -1.65 -0.03 23.04
C ALA A 126 -1.98 -1.53 23.17
N GLY A 127 -1.00 -2.44 23.03
CA GLY A 127 -1.15 -3.89 23.15
C GLY A 127 -1.17 -4.67 21.83
N ALA A 128 -0.83 -4.04 20.71
CA ALA A 128 -0.67 -4.75 19.43
C ALA A 128 0.52 -5.72 19.48
N LYS A 129 0.43 -6.83 18.74
CA LYS A 129 1.51 -7.80 18.61
C LYS A 129 2.37 -7.46 17.39
N VAL A 130 3.65 -7.24 17.59
CA VAL A 130 4.57 -6.89 16.51
C VAL A 130 5.55 -8.03 16.24
N TYR A 131 5.69 -8.39 14.97
CA TYR A 131 6.56 -9.44 14.48
C TYR A 131 7.58 -8.87 13.50
N ILE A 132 8.81 -9.33 13.62
CA ILE A 132 9.91 -8.92 12.75
C ILE A 132 10.15 -10.04 11.72
N TYR A 133 9.99 -9.71 10.44
CA TYR A 133 10.22 -10.66 9.36
C TYR A 133 11.71 -10.93 9.16
N GLN A 134 12.14 -12.19 9.33
CA GLN A 134 13.57 -12.57 9.32
C GLN A 134 14.05 -13.19 7.99
N ASN A 135 13.14 -13.63 7.13
CA ASN A 135 13.54 -14.34 5.90
C ASN A 135 13.75 -13.39 4.70
N GLY A 136 14.59 -12.38 4.88
CA GLY A 136 14.90 -11.40 3.84
C GLY A 136 14.25 -10.03 4.06
N PHE A 137 13.94 -9.32 2.98
CA PHE A 137 13.33 -8.00 3.03
C PHE A 137 11.83 -8.08 2.76
N LEU A 138 11.03 -7.56 3.68
CA LEU A 138 9.57 -7.47 3.54
C LEU A 138 9.18 -6.11 2.96
N HIS A 139 8.62 -6.12 1.76
CA HIS A 139 8.16 -4.91 1.06
C HIS A 139 6.64 -4.89 0.82
N ALA A 140 5.93 -5.93 1.20
CA ALA A 140 4.48 -6.00 1.06
C ALA A 140 3.77 -4.95 1.93
N LYS A 141 2.77 -4.27 1.37
CA LYS A 141 1.87 -3.34 2.06
C LYS A 141 0.47 -3.94 2.00
N THR A 142 0.11 -4.66 3.03
CA THR A 142 -1.15 -5.42 3.07
C THR A 142 -1.82 -5.28 4.42
N ILE A 143 -3.15 -5.16 4.39
CA ILE A 143 -3.99 -5.26 5.58
C ILE A 143 -4.97 -6.39 5.35
N MET A 144 -5.16 -7.25 6.35
CA MET A 144 -6.12 -8.34 6.31
C MET A 144 -6.99 -8.32 7.55
N VAL A 145 -8.29 -8.44 7.36
CA VAL A 145 -9.28 -8.44 8.45
C VAL A 145 -10.09 -9.73 8.38
N ASP A 146 -9.95 -10.57 9.39
CA ASP A 146 -10.72 -11.82 9.63
C ASP A 146 -10.78 -12.80 8.44
N GLY A 147 -9.80 -12.72 7.53
CA GLY A 147 -9.81 -13.52 6.29
C GLY A 147 -10.93 -13.19 5.30
N LYS A 148 -11.65 -12.09 5.51
CA LYS A 148 -12.77 -11.64 4.69
C LYS A 148 -12.47 -10.40 3.85
N ILE A 149 -11.68 -9.50 4.39
CA ILE A 149 -11.29 -8.25 3.72
C ILE A 149 -9.77 -8.23 3.63
N ALA A 150 -9.26 -7.82 2.48
CA ALA A 150 -7.85 -7.58 2.28
C ALA A 150 -7.64 -6.27 1.51
N SER A 151 -6.64 -5.50 1.92
CA SER A 151 -6.11 -4.36 1.19
C SER A 151 -4.69 -4.67 0.76
N VAL A 152 -4.36 -4.34 -0.47
CA VAL A 152 -3.00 -4.41 -1.02
C VAL A 152 -2.72 -3.10 -1.73
N GLY A 153 -1.64 -2.44 -1.37
CA GLY A 153 -1.35 -1.11 -1.88
C GLY A 153 0.13 -0.80 -1.92
N THR A 154 0.43 0.47 -2.10
CA THR A 154 1.77 1.04 -2.19
C THR A 154 2.15 1.82 -0.94
N ALA A 155 1.16 2.28 -0.15
CA ALA A 155 1.39 3.11 1.04
C ALA A 155 2.15 2.37 2.14
N ASN A 156 3.28 2.93 2.56
CA ASN A 156 3.97 2.51 3.78
C ASN A 156 3.32 3.16 5.01
N ILE A 157 3.57 2.59 6.19
CA ILE A 157 3.23 3.23 7.47
C ILE A 157 4.32 4.26 7.79
N ASP A 158 4.32 5.37 7.05
CA ASP A 158 5.21 6.50 7.27
C ASP A 158 4.58 7.82 6.76
N VAL A 159 5.06 8.95 7.30
CA VAL A 159 4.57 10.30 6.97
C VAL A 159 4.67 10.61 5.48
N ARG A 160 5.68 10.07 4.80
CA ARG A 160 5.90 10.34 3.38
C ARG A 160 4.81 9.71 2.52
N SER A 161 4.48 8.44 2.77
CA SER A 161 3.40 7.76 2.04
C SER A 161 2.04 8.41 2.31
N CYS A 162 1.79 8.80 3.56
CA CYS A 162 0.48 9.32 3.94
C CYS A 162 0.25 10.79 3.54
N ARG A 163 1.31 11.60 3.39
CA ARG A 163 1.16 13.05 3.14
C ARG A 163 1.79 13.57 1.86
N LEU A 164 2.77 12.89 1.30
CA LEU A 164 3.60 13.45 0.23
C LEU A 164 3.56 12.66 -1.07
N ASN A 165 3.23 11.38 -1.02
CA ASN A 165 3.20 10.54 -2.20
C ASN A 165 1.79 10.43 -2.80
N PHE A 166 1.74 10.10 -4.08
CA PHE A 166 0.57 9.50 -4.71
C PHE A 166 0.58 8.00 -4.42
N GLU A 167 -0.51 7.49 -3.84
CA GLU A 167 -0.68 6.11 -3.41
C GLU A 167 -1.91 5.44 -4.07
#